data_aa7aaa222e94dcf606bf7261d0ccd401
#
_entry.id   aa7aaa222e94dcf606bf7261d0ccd401
#
_cell.length_a   1.000
_cell.length_b   1.000
_cell.length_c   1.000
_cell.angle_alpha   90.00
_cell.angle_beta   90.00
_cell.angle_gamma   90.00
#
_symmetry.space_group_name_H-M   'P 1'
#
loop_
_entity.id
_entity.type
_entity.pdbx_description
1 polymer ?
#
loop_
_entity_poly.entity_id
_entity_poly.type
_entity_poly.pdbx_seq_one_letter_code
_entity_poly.pdbx_strand_id
1 'polypeptide(L)'
;MMEEKSLLHWKNTLISIDKLFFPPVCLACNQRIESVKEVLCSECKELLSPITINYCDKCGAPMIDYSCPYCSENDFVFDIARAAFIYQSPVRELIHNFKYNAFLAPASFFSQAIMELPEADKFANNFDLITAVPLHRVRKRERGYNQSELIAKKLAIKWNIPYAEPVKRYLPTPSQTTLNAEERFNNLKNAF
;
A
#
# COMPACT_ATOMS: atom_id res chain seq x y z
N MET A 1 2.90 39.69 -17.11
CA MET A 1 1.76 39.69 -16.17
C MET A 1 0.41 39.33 -16.82
N MET A 2 0.12 39.72 -18.08
CA MET A 2 -1.11 39.34 -18.81
C MET A 2 -1.02 37.92 -19.40
N GLU A 3 0.14 37.44 -19.84
CA GLU A 3 0.31 36.10 -20.44
C GLU A 3 0.23 34.97 -19.41
N GLU A 4 0.71 35.18 -18.19
CA GLU A 4 0.62 34.15 -17.14
C GLU A 4 -0.84 33.87 -16.70
N LYS A 5 -1.67 34.90 -16.65
CA LYS A 5 -3.11 34.74 -16.33
C LYS A 5 -3.86 33.99 -17.43
N SER A 6 -3.49 34.20 -18.70
CA SER A 6 -4.05 33.47 -19.85
C SER A 6 -3.70 31.98 -19.80
N LEU A 7 -2.43 31.65 -19.58
CA LEU A 7 -1.96 30.25 -19.46
C LEU A 7 -2.63 29.50 -18.28
N LEU A 8 -2.84 30.19 -17.16
CA LEU A 8 -3.51 29.60 -16.00
C LEU A 8 -5.01 29.34 -16.28
N HIS A 9 -5.65 30.22 -17.01
CA HIS A 9 -7.05 30.06 -17.41
C HIS A 9 -7.26 28.88 -18.36
N TRP A 10 -6.42 28.71 -19.36
CA TRP A 10 -6.45 27.58 -20.30
C TRP A 10 -6.18 26.23 -19.60
N LYS A 11 -5.24 26.18 -18.66
CA LYS A 11 -4.98 24.98 -17.85
C LYS A 11 -6.20 24.59 -17.01
N ASN A 12 -6.86 25.55 -16.39
CA ASN A 12 -8.06 25.31 -15.59
C ASN A 12 -9.24 24.84 -16.47
N THR A 13 -9.39 25.38 -17.66
CA THR A 13 -10.45 24.98 -18.61
C THR A 13 -10.22 23.55 -19.11
N LEU A 14 -8.99 23.19 -19.46
CA LEU A 14 -8.64 21.83 -19.90
C LEU A 14 -8.87 20.80 -18.76
N ILE A 15 -8.48 21.13 -17.53
CA ILE A 15 -8.74 20.28 -16.34
C ILE A 15 -10.26 20.10 -16.09
N SER A 16 -11.05 21.12 -16.37
CA SER A 16 -12.52 21.06 -16.19
C SER A 16 -13.18 20.17 -17.25
N ILE A 17 -12.70 20.22 -18.50
CA ILE A 17 -13.17 19.36 -19.60
C ILE A 17 -12.77 17.90 -19.35
N ASP A 18 -11.53 17.65 -18.89
CA ASP A 18 -11.05 16.33 -18.56
C ASP A 18 -11.87 15.68 -17.43
N LYS A 19 -12.23 16.44 -16.39
CA LYS A 19 -13.13 16.00 -15.31
C LYS A 19 -14.56 15.70 -15.75
N LEU A 20 -15.00 16.26 -16.88
CA LEU A 20 -16.32 15.99 -17.42
C LEU A 20 -16.38 14.61 -18.09
N PHE A 21 -15.35 14.25 -18.82
CA PHE A 21 -15.25 12.96 -19.53
C PHE A 21 -14.67 11.84 -18.66
N PHE A 22 -13.73 12.19 -17.74
CA PHE A 22 -13.07 11.24 -16.86
C PHE A 22 -13.18 11.74 -15.39
N PRO A 23 -14.39 11.70 -14.82
CA PRO A 23 -14.56 12.14 -13.44
C PRO A 23 -13.76 11.22 -12.51
N PRO A 24 -13.07 11.78 -11.49
CA PRO A 24 -12.43 10.96 -10.49
C PRO A 24 -13.48 10.14 -9.74
N VAL A 25 -13.19 8.87 -9.51
CA VAL A 25 -14.08 7.92 -8.84
C VAL A 25 -13.39 7.28 -7.64
N CYS A 26 -14.18 6.94 -6.66
CA CYS A 26 -13.75 6.17 -5.51
C CYS A 26 -13.27 4.78 -5.96
N LEU A 27 -12.05 4.40 -5.61
CA LEU A 27 -11.46 3.12 -6.03
C LEU A 27 -12.04 1.91 -5.27
N ALA A 28 -12.97 2.11 -4.36
CA ALA A 28 -13.65 1.03 -3.67
C ALA A 28 -15.09 0.82 -4.18
N CYS A 29 -15.90 1.89 -4.26
CA CYS A 29 -17.33 1.79 -4.60
C CYS A 29 -17.69 2.38 -5.97
N ASN A 30 -16.72 2.96 -6.70
CA ASN A 30 -16.88 3.64 -7.98
C ASN A 30 -17.78 4.90 -7.96
N GLN A 31 -18.21 5.37 -6.81
CA GLN A 31 -18.90 6.67 -6.70
C GLN A 31 -17.97 7.81 -7.11
N ARG A 32 -18.56 8.86 -7.70
CA ARG A 32 -17.82 10.06 -8.08
C ARG A 32 -17.27 10.76 -6.85
N ILE A 33 -16.03 11.24 -6.93
CA ILE A 33 -15.35 12.03 -5.91
C ILE A 33 -14.96 13.39 -6.48
N GLU A 34 -14.74 14.37 -5.61
CA GLU A 34 -14.46 15.74 -6.06
C GLU A 34 -13.00 15.95 -6.46
N SER A 35 -12.09 15.23 -5.83
CA SER A 35 -10.65 15.44 -5.99
C SER A 35 -9.94 14.22 -6.58
N VAL A 36 -9.14 14.45 -7.62
CA VAL A 36 -8.24 13.45 -8.21
C VAL A 36 -7.12 13.00 -7.24
N LYS A 37 -6.92 13.72 -6.14
CA LYS A 37 -5.93 13.36 -5.11
C LYS A 37 -6.49 12.34 -4.11
N GLU A 38 -7.78 12.18 -4.05
CA GLU A 38 -8.45 11.21 -3.19
C GLU A 38 -8.59 9.86 -3.89
N VAL A 39 -8.55 8.80 -3.12
CA VAL A 39 -8.73 7.42 -3.61
C VAL A 39 -10.04 6.81 -3.12
N LEU A 40 -10.66 7.40 -2.08
CA LEU A 40 -11.91 6.97 -1.47
C LEU A 40 -12.86 8.15 -1.30
N CYS A 41 -14.16 7.92 -1.42
CA CYS A 41 -15.20 8.85 -0.98
C CYS A 41 -15.29 8.89 0.55
N SER A 42 -16.08 9.83 1.10
CA SER A 42 -16.31 9.99 2.54
C SER A 42 -16.82 8.71 3.19
N GLU A 43 -17.83 8.11 2.62
CA GLU A 43 -18.44 6.87 3.14
C GLU A 43 -17.46 5.71 3.19
N CYS A 44 -16.64 5.54 2.13
CA CYS A 44 -15.62 4.50 2.13
C CYS A 44 -14.47 4.80 3.10
N LYS A 45 -14.15 6.06 3.37
CA LYS A 45 -13.16 6.43 4.40
C LYS A 45 -13.65 6.06 5.81
N GLU A 46 -14.94 6.25 6.10
CA GLU A 46 -15.54 5.88 7.38
C GLU A 46 -15.56 4.36 7.61
N LEU A 47 -15.58 3.56 6.54
CA LEU A 47 -15.52 2.10 6.61
C LEU A 47 -14.09 1.54 6.79
N LEU A 48 -13.08 2.40 6.78
CA LEU A 48 -11.71 1.96 7.07
C LEU A 48 -11.63 1.42 8.51
N SER A 49 -10.92 0.32 8.69
CA SER A 49 -10.66 -0.28 9.99
C SER A 49 -9.17 -0.23 10.30
N PRO A 50 -8.67 0.91 10.84
CA PRO A 50 -7.27 1.04 11.22
C PRO A 50 -6.94 0.14 12.41
N ILE A 51 -5.73 -0.40 12.44
CA ILE A 51 -5.22 -1.21 13.54
C ILE A 51 -4.40 -0.28 14.44
N THR A 52 -5.03 0.28 15.48
CA THR A 52 -4.41 1.28 16.36
C THR A 52 -4.27 0.84 17.81
N ILE A 53 -5.05 -0.16 18.24
CA ILE A 53 -5.08 -0.68 19.62
C ILE A 53 -5.26 -2.19 19.63
N ASN A 54 -4.92 -2.85 20.74
CA ASN A 54 -5.11 -4.29 20.98
C ASN A 54 -4.48 -5.18 19.90
N TYR A 55 -3.26 -4.88 19.48
CA TYR A 55 -2.49 -5.69 18.53
C TYR A 55 -1.21 -6.24 19.19
N CYS A 56 -0.73 -7.34 18.66
CA CYS A 56 0.49 -7.99 19.13
C CYS A 56 1.73 -7.14 18.84
N ASP A 57 2.56 -6.92 19.84
CA ASP A 57 3.79 -6.12 19.72
C ASP A 57 4.78 -6.69 18.71
N LYS A 58 4.81 -8.00 18.50
CA LYS A 58 5.68 -8.65 17.52
C LYS A 58 5.06 -8.65 16.12
N CYS A 59 3.92 -9.30 15.91
CA CYS A 59 3.39 -9.53 14.56
C CYS A 59 2.31 -8.53 14.10
N GLY A 60 1.84 -7.63 14.97
CA GLY A 60 0.85 -6.62 14.63
C GLY A 60 -0.58 -7.14 14.40
N ALA A 61 -0.83 -8.44 14.62
CA ALA A 61 -2.17 -8.99 14.50
C ALA A 61 -3.06 -8.55 15.67
N PRO A 62 -4.38 -8.36 15.44
CA PRO A 62 -5.31 -8.13 16.52
C PRO A 62 -5.23 -9.24 17.59
N MET A 63 -5.19 -8.85 18.86
CA MET A 63 -5.17 -9.80 19.99
C MET A 63 -6.58 -10.22 20.38
N ILE A 64 -6.70 -11.46 20.84
CA ILE A 64 -7.91 -12.02 21.44
C ILE A 64 -7.57 -12.35 22.90
N ASP A 65 -8.34 -11.80 23.85
CA ASP A 65 -8.13 -12.03 25.29
C ASP A 65 -6.66 -11.88 25.74
N TYR A 66 -6.01 -10.80 25.29
CA TYR A 66 -4.59 -10.49 25.57
C TYR A 66 -3.58 -11.52 25.05
N SER A 67 -3.99 -12.47 24.24
CA SER A 67 -3.11 -13.43 23.58
C SER A 67 -3.06 -13.23 22.07
N CYS A 68 -1.92 -13.52 21.47
CA CYS A 68 -1.76 -13.49 20.01
C CYS A 68 -1.90 -14.90 19.45
N PRO A 69 -2.98 -15.20 18.72
CA PRO A 69 -3.19 -16.53 18.17
C PRO A 69 -2.12 -16.97 17.17
N TYR A 70 -1.45 -16.01 16.54
CA TYR A 70 -0.44 -16.31 15.52
C TYR A 70 0.95 -16.56 16.11
N CYS A 71 1.37 -15.74 17.09
CA CYS A 71 2.69 -15.91 17.70
C CYS A 71 2.77 -17.11 18.66
N SER A 72 1.62 -17.60 19.18
CA SER A 72 1.60 -18.82 19.97
C SER A 72 1.88 -20.08 19.16
N GLU A 73 1.57 -20.06 17.87
CA GLU A 73 1.72 -21.21 16.97
C GLU A 73 2.91 -21.08 16.02
N ASN A 74 3.54 -19.89 15.91
CA ASN A 74 4.60 -19.65 14.94
C ASN A 74 5.79 -18.93 15.60
N ASP A 75 6.98 -19.45 15.34
CA ASP A 75 8.22 -18.78 15.71
C ASP A 75 8.69 -17.85 14.57
N PHE A 76 8.21 -16.60 14.59
CA PHE A 76 8.60 -15.60 13.60
C PHE A 76 10.00 -15.06 13.87
N VAL A 77 10.83 -15.03 12.83
CA VAL A 77 12.24 -14.54 12.88
C VAL A 77 12.37 -13.01 12.78
N PHE A 78 11.32 -12.30 12.40
CA PHE A 78 11.33 -10.84 12.38
C PHE A 78 11.10 -10.25 13.76
N ASP A 79 11.63 -9.06 14.01
CA ASP A 79 11.48 -8.35 15.30
C ASP A 79 10.08 -7.74 15.45
N ILE A 80 9.60 -7.06 14.39
CA ILE A 80 8.33 -6.36 14.43
C ILE A 80 7.65 -6.36 13.05
N ALA A 81 6.34 -6.58 13.02
CA ALA A 81 5.50 -6.35 11.85
C ALA A 81 4.31 -5.47 12.21
N ARG A 82 3.90 -4.60 11.29
CA ARG A 82 2.74 -3.72 11.45
C ARG A 82 1.91 -3.67 10.18
N ALA A 83 0.61 -3.51 10.36
CA ALA A 83 -0.34 -3.25 9.29
C ALA A 83 -1.18 -2.02 9.66
N ALA A 84 -1.42 -1.13 8.70
CA ALA A 84 -2.20 0.06 8.93
C ALA A 84 -3.70 -0.22 9.03
N PHE A 85 -4.19 -1.24 8.30
CA PHE A 85 -5.61 -1.56 8.22
C PHE A 85 -5.86 -3.06 8.27
N ILE A 86 -7.04 -3.43 8.74
CA ILE A 86 -7.59 -4.78 8.53
C ILE A 86 -7.88 -4.98 7.04
N TYR A 87 -7.51 -6.16 6.49
CA TYR A 87 -7.71 -6.50 5.09
C TYR A 87 -9.17 -6.89 4.80
N GLN A 88 -9.99 -5.87 4.66
CA GLN A 88 -11.41 -5.97 4.27
C GLN A 88 -11.79 -4.81 3.37
N SER A 89 -13.04 -4.72 2.90
CA SER A 89 -13.51 -3.53 2.18
C SER A 89 -13.41 -2.28 3.07
N PRO A 90 -12.98 -1.12 2.56
CA PRO A 90 -12.58 -0.79 1.18
C PRO A 90 -11.08 -1.03 0.86
N VAL A 91 -10.27 -1.45 1.83
CA VAL A 91 -8.82 -1.65 1.67
C VAL A 91 -8.52 -2.75 0.64
N ARG A 92 -9.33 -3.80 0.63
CA ARG A 92 -9.19 -4.90 -0.33
C ARG A 92 -9.32 -4.42 -1.77
N GLU A 93 -10.31 -3.59 -2.06
CA GLU A 93 -10.56 -3.01 -3.38
C GLU A 93 -9.43 -2.06 -3.80
N LEU A 94 -8.94 -1.22 -2.87
CA LEU A 94 -7.77 -0.36 -3.13
C LEU A 94 -6.53 -1.19 -3.51
N ILE A 95 -6.24 -2.25 -2.77
CA ILE A 95 -5.10 -3.12 -3.05
C ILE A 95 -5.29 -3.85 -4.39
N HIS A 96 -6.52 -4.27 -4.71
CA HIS A 96 -6.83 -4.89 -6.00
C HIS A 96 -6.59 -3.92 -7.16
N ASN A 97 -7.14 -2.72 -7.08
CA ASN A 97 -6.96 -1.68 -8.09
C ASN A 97 -5.49 -1.30 -8.25
N PHE A 98 -4.74 -1.21 -7.15
CA PHE A 98 -3.31 -0.95 -7.15
C PHE A 98 -2.48 -2.09 -7.77
N LYS A 99 -2.95 -3.34 -7.74
CA LYS A 99 -2.24 -4.50 -8.29
C LYS A 99 -2.58 -4.78 -9.76
N TYR A 100 -3.81 -4.51 -10.19
CA TYR A 100 -4.32 -5.04 -11.45
C TYR A 100 -4.86 -3.99 -12.42
N ASN A 101 -5.18 -2.79 -11.95
CA ASN A 101 -5.80 -1.75 -12.76
C ASN A 101 -4.90 -0.51 -12.97
N ALA A 102 -3.61 -0.63 -12.69
CA ALA A 102 -2.60 0.42 -12.88
C ALA A 102 -2.89 1.76 -12.16
N PHE A 103 -3.75 1.78 -11.15
CA PHE A 103 -3.97 2.98 -10.33
C PHE A 103 -2.79 3.19 -9.37
N LEU A 104 -2.05 4.29 -9.53
CA LEU A 104 -0.86 4.59 -8.71
C LEU A 104 -1.18 5.38 -7.44
N ALA A 105 -2.30 6.09 -7.42
CA ALA A 105 -2.73 6.91 -6.28
C ALA A 105 -2.76 6.17 -4.92
N PRO A 106 -3.13 4.87 -4.84
CA PRO A 106 -3.07 4.11 -3.60
C PRO A 106 -1.69 4.05 -2.95
N ALA A 107 -0.58 4.21 -3.71
CA ALA A 107 0.75 4.25 -3.13
C ALA A 107 0.91 5.41 -2.13
N SER A 108 0.37 6.58 -2.44
CA SER A 108 0.41 7.75 -1.55
C SER A 108 -0.51 7.53 -0.34
N PHE A 109 -1.69 6.99 -0.55
CA PHE A 109 -2.64 6.67 0.52
C PHE A 109 -2.03 5.69 1.53
N PHE A 110 -1.49 4.56 1.07
CA PHE A 110 -0.88 3.57 1.97
C PHE A 110 0.41 4.06 2.62
N SER A 111 1.22 4.87 1.91
CA SER A 111 2.41 5.47 2.53
C SER A 111 2.03 6.41 3.67
N GLN A 112 0.99 7.22 3.48
CA GLN A 112 0.49 8.11 4.52
C GLN A 112 -0.04 7.32 5.72
N ALA A 113 -0.84 6.30 5.49
CA ALA A 113 -1.36 5.44 6.55
C ALA A 113 -0.25 4.75 7.36
N ILE A 114 0.85 4.35 6.73
CA ILE A 114 2.01 3.77 7.43
C ILE A 114 2.72 4.84 8.27
N MET A 115 2.82 6.08 7.79
CA MET A 115 3.41 7.19 8.55
C MET A 115 2.56 7.63 9.75
N GLU A 116 1.29 7.30 9.76
CA GLU A 116 0.34 7.59 10.85
C GLU A 116 0.25 6.46 11.90
N LEU A 117 1.00 5.36 11.71
CA LEU A 117 1.09 4.30 12.71
C LEU A 117 1.71 4.82 14.02
N PRO A 118 1.27 4.32 15.19
CA PRO A 118 1.84 4.70 16.48
C PRO A 118 3.35 4.51 16.57
N GLU A 119 3.89 3.52 15.86
CA GLU A 119 5.33 3.21 15.84
C GLU A 119 6.09 3.85 14.67
N ALA A 120 5.47 4.74 13.89
CA ALA A 120 6.11 5.34 12.72
C ALA A 120 7.46 6.00 13.07
N ASP A 121 7.54 6.70 14.20
CA ASP A 121 8.77 7.34 14.66
C ASP A 121 9.86 6.31 15.03
N LYS A 122 9.48 5.14 15.56
CA LYS A 122 10.44 4.05 15.82
C LYS A 122 11.03 3.53 14.53
N PHE A 123 10.20 3.36 13.50
CA PHE A 123 10.69 2.95 12.17
C PHE A 123 11.59 4.01 11.54
N ALA A 124 11.22 5.29 11.65
CA ALA A 124 12.02 6.38 11.10
C ALA A 124 13.41 6.51 11.74
N ASN A 125 13.56 6.17 13.04
CA ASN A 125 14.77 6.44 13.81
C ASN A 125 15.66 5.20 14.07
N ASN A 126 15.19 3.98 13.79
CA ASN A 126 15.92 2.76 14.16
C ASN A 126 16.29 1.86 12.97
N PHE A 127 16.03 2.27 11.76
CA PHE A 127 16.37 1.47 10.58
C PHE A 127 17.31 2.23 9.64
N ASP A 128 18.32 1.52 9.16
CA ASP A 128 19.35 2.06 8.25
C ASP A 128 18.95 1.94 6.78
N LEU A 129 17.98 1.10 6.46
CA LEU A 129 17.60 0.78 5.10
C LEU A 129 16.11 0.44 4.98
N ILE A 130 15.48 0.98 3.96
CA ILE A 130 14.17 0.54 3.50
C ILE A 130 14.33 -0.29 2.24
N THR A 131 13.65 -1.43 2.20
CA THR A 131 13.55 -2.27 1.01
C THR A 131 12.10 -2.65 0.73
N ALA A 132 11.84 -3.11 -0.49
CA ALA A 132 10.53 -3.61 -0.89
C ALA A 132 10.58 -5.11 -1.17
N VAL A 133 9.49 -5.82 -0.87
CA VAL A 133 9.35 -7.21 -1.32
C VAL A 133 9.38 -7.23 -2.85
N PRO A 134 10.35 -7.93 -3.47
CA PRO A 134 10.52 -7.88 -4.92
C PRO A 134 9.45 -8.70 -5.64
N LEU A 135 9.06 -8.22 -6.81
CA LEU A 135 8.29 -9.00 -7.77
C LEU A 135 9.24 -9.76 -8.71
N HIS A 136 8.83 -10.94 -9.13
CA HIS A 136 9.48 -11.60 -10.25
C HIS A 136 9.35 -10.74 -11.52
N ARG A 137 10.40 -10.73 -12.38
CA ARG A 137 10.46 -9.89 -13.60
C ARG A 137 9.24 -10.02 -14.52
N VAL A 138 8.63 -11.20 -14.61
CA VAL A 138 7.40 -11.42 -15.40
C VAL A 138 6.26 -10.62 -14.80
N ARG A 139 6.02 -10.74 -13.48
CA ARG A 139 4.96 -10.00 -12.78
C ARG A 139 5.18 -8.49 -12.80
N LYS A 140 6.46 -8.03 -12.68
CA LYS A 140 6.78 -6.60 -12.77
C LYS A 140 6.46 -6.06 -14.17
N ARG A 141 6.68 -6.87 -15.23
CA ARG A 141 6.35 -6.51 -16.61
C ARG A 141 4.85 -6.48 -16.87
N GLU A 142 4.11 -7.47 -16.38
CA GLU A 142 2.64 -7.54 -16.47
C GLU A 142 1.96 -6.35 -15.79
N ARG A 143 2.45 -5.92 -14.63
CA ARG A 143 1.87 -4.83 -13.83
C ARG A 143 2.41 -3.44 -14.18
N GLY A 144 3.55 -3.37 -14.86
CA GLY A 144 4.28 -2.13 -15.12
C GLY A 144 5.11 -1.61 -13.94
N TYR A 145 4.81 -2.02 -12.70
CA TYR A 145 5.46 -1.55 -11.48
C TYR A 145 5.36 -2.55 -10.32
N ASN A 146 6.16 -2.31 -9.28
CA ASN A 146 6.05 -3.00 -8.00
C ASN A 146 5.37 -2.07 -6.97
N GLN A 147 4.23 -2.47 -6.46
CA GLN A 147 3.43 -1.71 -5.48
C GLN A 147 4.22 -1.43 -4.20
N SER A 148 4.90 -2.45 -3.68
CA SER A 148 5.72 -2.31 -2.47
C SER A 148 6.88 -1.35 -2.67
N GLU A 149 7.50 -1.35 -3.86
CA GLU A 149 8.56 -0.42 -4.24
C GLU A 149 8.07 1.04 -4.23
N LEU A 150 6.89 1.31 -4.79
CA LEU A 150 6.31 2.65 -4.82
C LEU A 150 6.03 3.19 -3.41
N ILE A 151 5.51 2.35 -2.52
CA ILE A 151 5.29 2.69 -1.11
C ILE A 151 6.63 2.92 -0.40
N ALA A 152 7.56 1.96 -0.51
CA ALA A 152 8.87 2.01 0.15
C ALA A 152 9.67 3.25 -0.23
N LYS A 153 9.69 3.64 -1.52
CA LYS A 153 10.38 4.85 -1.98
C LYS A 153 9.77 6.14 -1.40
N LYS A 154 8.44 6.19 -1.23
CA LYS A 154 7.79 7.33 -0.58
C LYS A 154 8.14 7.43 0.90
N LEU A 155 8.17 6.29 1.61
CA LEU A 155 8.60 6.24 3.01
C LEU A 155 10.08 6.61 3.15
N ALA A 156 10.94 6.11 2.28
CA ALA A 156 12.37 6.40 2.25
C ALA A 156 12.64 7.92 2.16
N ILE A 157 11.95 8.59 1.24
CA ILE A 157 12.05 10.05 1.10
C ILE A 157 11.55 10.76 2.37
N LYS A 158 10.40 10.34 2.91
CA LYS A 158 9.77 11.02 4.04
C LYS A 158 10.53 10.84 5.35
N TRP A 159 11.07 9.64 5.58
CA TRP A 159 11.85 9.30 6.78
C TRP A 159 13.35 9.58 6.64
N ASN A 160 13.78 10.03 5.45
CA ASN A 160 15.20 10.25 5.14
C ASN A 160 16.07 9.02 5.36
N ILE A 161 15.55 7.83 5.01
CA ILE A 161 16.24 6.54 5.10
C ILE A 161 16.56 6.07 3.67
N PRO A 162 17.76 5.55 3.40
CA PRO A 162 18.12 5.02 2.08
C PRO A 162 17.16 3.90 1.63
N TYR A 163 16.84 3.89 0.33
CA TYR A 163 16.14 2.78 -0.32
C TYR A 163 17.10 1.96 -1.16
N ALA A 164 17.07 0.63 -1.02
CA ALA A 164 17.81 -0.27 -1.91
C ALA A 164 17.01 -1.58 -2.15
N GLU A 165 17.43 -2.32 -3.18
CA GLU A 165 16.83 -3.60 -3.56
C GLU A 165 17.86 -4.75 -3.39
N PRO A 166 18.24 -5.11 -2.16
CA PRO A 166 19.26 -6.15 -1.90
C PRO A 166 18.74 -7.56 -2.21
N VAL A 167 17.42 -7.75 -2.29
CA VAL A 167 16.77 -9.04 -2.50
C VAL A 167 16.16 -9.09 -3.90
N LYS A 168 16.31 -10.22 -4.58
CA LYS A 168 15.70 -10.48 -5.89
C LYS A 168 14.83 -11.72 -5.82
N ARG A 169 13.72 -11.69 -6.57
CA ARG A 169 12.86 -12.86 -6.74
C ARG A 169 13.20 -13.55 -8.05
N TYR A 170 13.72 -14.76 -7.94
CA TYR A 170 14.22 -15.53 -9.08
C TYR A 170 13.16 -16.45 -9.69
N LEU A 171 12.26 -17.01 -8.87
CA LEU A 171 11.26 -17.97 -9.34
C LEU A 171 9.93 -17.30 -9.68
N PRO A 172 9.37 -17.60 -10.87
CA PRO A 172 8.02 -17.20 -11.25
C PRO A 172 7.01 -18.13 -10.55
N THR A 173 6.56 -17.76 -9.36
CA THR A 173 5.58 -18.58 -8.64
C THR A 173 4.14 -18.23 -9.06
N PRO A 174 3.19 -19.17 -9.00
CA PRO A 174 1.76 -18.92 -9.21
C PRO A 174 1.20 -17.83 -8.29
N SER A 175 -0.01 -17.36 -8.60
CA SER A 175 -0.71 -16.42 -7.73
C SER A 175 -1.01 -17.08 -6.38
N GLN A 176 -0.80 -16.35 -5.29
CA GLN A 176 -1.08 -16.84 -3.93
C GLN A 176 -2.54 -16.65 -3.52
N THR A 177 -3.38 -16.07 -4.37
CA THR A 177 -4.77 -15.73 -4.01
C THR A 177 -5.66 -16.97 -3.80
N THR A 178 -5.32 -18.08 -4.45
CA THR A 178 -6.06 -19.34 -4.39
C THR A 178 -5.43 -20.36 -3.44
N LEU A 179 -4.27 -20.05 -2.85
CA LEU A 179 -3.49 -20.97 -2.02
C LEU A 179 -3.84 -20.80 -0.53
N ASN A 180 -3.85 -21.92 0.23
CA ASN A 180 -3.91 -21.90 1.69
C ASN A 180 -2.56 -21.46 2.31
N ALA A 181 -2.47 -21.39 3.65
CA ALA A 181 -1.27 -20.89 4.35
C ALA A 181 -0.03 -21.75 4.10
N GLU A 182 -0.14 -23.06 4.17
CA GLU A 182 0.95 -24.02 3.94
C GLU A 182 1.41 -24.00 2.48
N GLU A 183 0.47 -24.01 1.54
CA GLU A 183 0.76 -23.89 0.11
C GLU A 183 1.47 -22.56 -0.22
N ARG A 184 1.08 -21.44 0.42
CA ARG A 184 1.77 -20.14 0.25
C ARG A 184 3.21 -20.20 0.72
N PHE A 185 3.47 -20.83 1.87
CA PHE A 185 4.83 -21.00 2.38
C PHE A 185 5.67 -21.84 1.41
N ASN A 186 5.17 -22.99 0.99
CA ASN A 186 5.86 -23.88 0.05
C ASN A 186 6.08 -23.21 -1.32
N ASN A 187 5.10 -22.44 -1.81
CA ASN A 187 5.18 -21.70 -3.07
C ASN A 187 6.28 -20.62 -3.06
N LEU A 188 6.62 -20.08 -1.88
CA LEU A 188 7.67 -19.07 -1.74
C LEU A 188 9.03 -19.62 -1.33
N LYS A 189 9.10 -20.88 -0.95
CA LYS A 189 10.36 -21.53 -0.56
C LYS A 189 11.34 -21.45 -1.72
N ASN A 190 12.50 -20.88 -1.45
CA ASN A 190 13.58 -20.62 -2.44
C ASN A 190 13.19 -19.68 -3.60
N ALA A 191 12.18 -18.81 -3.43
CA ALA A 191 11.78 -17.87 -4.48
C ALA A 191 12.68 -16.61 -4.52
N PHE A 192 13.43 -16.33 -3.45
CA PHE A 192 14.29 -15.18 -3.25
C PHE A 192 15.76 -15.55 -3.19
#